data_30e80ba3fc9383209a973bd44a7d708a
#
_entry.id   30e80ba3fc9383209a973bd44a7d708a
#
_cell.length_a   1.000
_cell.length_b   1.000
_cell.length_c   1.000
_cell.angle_alpha   90.00
_cell.angle_beta   90.00
_cell.angle_gamma   90.00
#
_symmetry.space_group_name_H-M   'P 1'
#
loop_
_entity.id
_entity.type
_entity.pdbx_description
1 polymer ?
#
loop_
_entity_poly.entity_id
_entity_poly.type
_entity_poly.pdbx_seq_one_letter_code
_entity_poly.pdbx_strand_id
1 'polypeptide(L)'
;MKWFRRILFALILIILLCLAAYVVSPKSNAGEMGIHLTDADDIYAECKNTLDIFAVGNSNLFAAMTPMQLWEDYGYTSYAAGESNQMIYRSYFLLKSLIDKHKPKLCILETDVVFQYRSTASDLQSIISEYISEDFPLFEYHNRWKKLTERDFTTVPSHNRPNVLKGYEYITYSNPYTGGEYMNETENIESFHKIQKFFLDKITELCKENDIELLLIDVPSSKSWSYEKHNAIQDYADENGLKFIDFNINKDSFGIDWNTDTLSLIHISEPTRLRCI
;
A
#
# COMPACT_ATOMS: atom_id res chain seq x y z
N MET A 1 -21.60 -31.63 -34.51
CA MET A 1 -20.44 -31.03 -35.19
C MET A 1 -20.24 -29.53 -34.88
N LYS A 2 -21.25 -28.63 -34.99
CA LYS A 2 -21.07 -27.19 -34.70
C LYS A 2 -20.68 -26.91 -33.21
N TRP A 3 -21.26 -27.60 -32.24
CA TRP A 3 -20.97 -27.48 -30.82
C TRP A 3 -19.52 -27.89 -30.47
N PHE A 4 -19.06 -29.00 -31.01
CA PHE A 4 -17.71 -29.46 -30.85
C PHE A 4 -16.66 -28.45 -31.33
N ARG A 5 -16.89 -27.84 -32.51
CA ARG A 5 -16.00 -26.79 -33.04
C ARG A 5 -15.97 -25.55 -32.17
N ARG A 6 -17.09 -25.15 -31.55
CA ARG A 6 -17.16 -24.01 -30.63
C ARG A 6 -16.39 -24.29 -29.34
N ILE A 7 -16.56 -25.50 -28.76
CA ILE A 7 -15.82 -25.91 -27.56
C ILE A 7 -14.33 -25.97 -27.86
N LEU A 8 -13.93 -26.59 -28.97
CA LEU A 8 -12.52 -26.65 -29.38
C LEU A 8 -11.91 -25.26 -29.58
N PHE A 9 -12.64 -24.35 -30.25
CA PHE A 9 -12.20 -22.97 -30.41
C PHE A 9 -12.02 -22.27 -29.03
N ALA A 10 -12.98 -22.41 -28.12
CA ALA A 10 -12.90 -21.81 -26.79
C ALA A 10 -11.70 -22.35 -25.99
N LEU A 11 -11.46 -23.66 -26.04
CA LEU A 11 -10.32 -24.29 -25.39
C LEU A 11 -8.98 -23.77 -25.95
N ILE A 12 -8.85 -23.71 -27.27
CA ILE A 12 -7.64 -23.17 -27.90
C ILE A 12 -7.43 -21.71 -27.51
N LEU A 13 -8.50 -20.89 -27.51
CA LEU A 13 -8.41 -19.48 -27.11
C LEU A 13 -7.96 -19.34 -25.66
N ILE A 14 -8.53 -20.12 -24.73
CA ILE A 14 -8.13 -20.11 -23.30
C ILE A 14 -6.64 -20.49 -23.17
N ILE A 15 -6.20 -21.55 -23.85
CA ILE A 15 -4.78 -21.96 -23.82
C ILE A 15 -3.88 -20.83 -24.32
N LEU A 16 -4.23 -20.19 -25.43
CA LEU A 16 -3.44 -19.08 -25.99
C LEU A 16 -3.40 -17.88 -25.03
N LEU A 17 -4.51 -17.56 -24.38
CA LEU A 17 -4.57 -16.49 -23.40
C LEU A 17 -3.72 -16.80 -22.15
N CYS A 18 -3.77 -18.04 -21.66
CA CYS A 18 -2.92 -18.48 -20.55
C CYS A 18 -1.43 -18.45 -20.90
N LEU A 19 -1.06 -18.86 -22.11
CA LEU A 19 0.32 -18.75 -22.60
C LEU A 19 0.77 -17.30 -22.74
N ALA A 20 -0.09 -16.45 -23.28
CA ALA A 20 0.19 -15.01 -23.38
C ALA A 20 0.36 -14.39 -21.99
N ALA A 21 -0.53 -14.69 -21.03
CA ALA A 21 -0.43 -14.25 -19.64
C ALA A 21 0.88 -14.70 -19.01
N TYR A 22 1.26 -15.98 -19.17
CA TYR A 22 2.52 -16.51 -18.69
C TYR A 22 3.72 -15.76 -19.28
N VAL A 23 3.76 -15.51 -20.57
CA VAL A 23 4.88 -14.82 -21.25
C VAL A 23 5.00 -13.37 -20.80
N VAL A 24 3.88 -12.64 -20.68
CA VAL A 24 3.92 -11.22 -20.27
C VAL A 24 4.12 -11.03 -18.77
N SER A 25 3.83 -12.02 -17.93
CA SER A 25 4.07 -11.93 -16.49
C SER A 25 5.55 -11.74 -16.19
N PRO A 26 5.94 -10.82 -15.29
CA PRO A 26 7.31 -10.64 -14.87
C PRO A 26 7.91 -11.95 -14.33
N LYS A 27 9.15 -12.21 -14.70
CA LYS A 27 9.85 -13.43 -14.24
C LYS A 27 10.65 -13.22 -12.96
N SER A 28 10.75 -11.97 -12.52
CA SER A 28 11.47 -11.57 -11.31
C SER A 28 10.97 -10.18 -10.90
N ASN A 29 11.06 -9.87 -9.61
CA ASN A 29 10.89 -8.53 -9.07
C ASN A 29 12.15 -7.64 -9.25
N ALA A 30 13.11 -8.06 -10.06
CA ALA A 30 14.26 -7.24 -10.41
C ALA A 30 13.94 -6.28 -11.56
N GLY A 31 14.33 -5.01 -11.42
CA GLY A 31 14.14 -3.97 -12.45
C GLY A 31 14.69 -4.31 -13.84
N GLU A 32 15.62 -5.28 -13.93
CA GLU A 32 16.18 -5.83 -15.19
C GLU A 32 15.11 -6.42 -16.10
N MET A 33 13.98 -6.85 -15.56
CA MET A 33 12.87 -7.46 -16.32
C MET A 33 11.93 -6.42 -16.93
N GLY A 34 12.26 -5.13 -16.84
CA GLY A 34 11.58 -4.04 -17.54
C GLY A 34 10.23 -3.61 -16.95
N ILE A 35 9.92 -4.09 -15.76
CA ILE A 35 8.85 -3.56 -14.93
C ILE A 35 9.47 -3.14 -13.60
N HIS A 36 9.23 -1.92 -13.22
CA HIS A 36 9.39 -1.48 -11.86
C HIS A 36 8.18 -2.04 -11.09
N LEU A 37 8.35 -3.19 -10.46
CA LEU A 37 7.46 -3.57 -9.38
C LEU A 37 7.73 -2.57 -8.26
N THR A 38 6.68 -2.06 -7.66
CA THR A 38 6.81 -1.12 -6.54
C THR A 38 7.48 -1.82 -5.37
N ASP A 39 8.11 -1.08 -4.46
CA ASP A 39 8.68 -1.64 -3.24
C ASP A 39 7.61 -2.35 -2.38
N ALA A 40 6.34 -1.95 -2.52
CA ALA A 40 5.21 -2.64 -1.93
C ALA A 40 5.07 -4.08 -2.43
N ASP A 41 5.29 -4.34 -3.72
CA ASP A 41 5.18 -5.67 -4.32
C ASP A 41 6.36 -6.59 -3.94
N ASP A 42 7.49 -6.04 -3.52
CA ASP A 42 8.63 -6.84 -3.05
C ASP A 42 8.29 -7.66 -1.80
N ILE A 43 7.23 -7.34 -1.08
CA ILE A 43 6.72 -8.14 0.04
C ILE A 43 6.39 -9.58 -0.38
N TYR A 44 6.03 -9.81 -1.65
CA TYR A 44 5.80 -11.17 -2.16
C TYR A 44 7.04 -12.07 -2.13
N ALA A 45 8.25 -11.47 -2.00
CA ALA A 45 9.50 -12.21 -1.81
C ALA A 45 9.76 -12.63 -0.36
N GLU A 46 9.03 -12.07 0.62
CA GLU A 46 9.18 -12.44 2.03
C GLU A 46 8.76 -13.90 2.28
N CYS A 47 9.43 -14.56 3.22
CA CYS A 47 9.10 -15.91 3.62
C CYS A 47 7.72 -15.95 4.31
N LYS A 48 7.01 -17.08 4.18
CA LYS A 48 5.69 -17.24 4.83
C LYS A 48 5.80 -17.13 6.36
N ASN A 49 4.81 -16.49 6.97
CA ASN A 49 4.69 -16.35 8.43
C ASN A 49 5.91 -15.71 9.10
N THR A 50 6.53 -14.75 8.43
CA THR A 50 7.69 -14.03 8.98
C THR A 50 7.38 -12.59 9.35
N LEU A 51 6.18 -12.10 9.13
CA LEU A 51 5.79 -10.73 9.44
C LEU A 51 4.81 -10.71 10.62
N ASP A 52 5.16 -10.00 11.68
CA ASP A 52 4.28 -9.70 12.80
C ASP A 52 3.36 -8.52 12.49
N ILE A 53 3.90 -7.53 11.77
CA ILE A 53 3.23 -6.27 11.45
C ILE A 53 3.24 -6.05 9.94
N PHE A 54 2.09 -5.70 9.40
CA PHE A 54 1.91 -5.33 8.01
C PHE A 54 1.36 -3.92 7.93
N ALA A 55 2.11 -2.99 7.35
CA ALA A 55 1.68 -1.61 7.20
C ALA A 55 1.38 -1.30 5.74
N VAL A 56 0.25 -0.64 5.49
CA VAL A 56 -0.21 -0.22 4.17
C VAL A 56 -0.53 1.27 4.17
N GLY A 57 -0.17 1.95 3.10
CA GLY A 57 -0.37 3.39 2.98
C GLY A 57 0.23 3.95 1.70
N ASN A 58 0.34 5.25 1.63
CA ASN A 58 0.98 5.94 0.52
C ASN A 58 2.47 6.25 0.82
N SER A 59 3.00 7.25 0.14
CA SER A 59 4.39 7.69 0.33
C SER A 59 4.70 8.23 1.72
N ASN A 60 3.71 8.69 2.49
CA ASN A 60 3.90 9.10 3.87
C ASN A 60 4.35 7.89 4.71
N LEU A 61 3.73 6.72 4.50
CA LEU A 61 4.06 5.51 5.23
C LEU A 61 5.49 5.04 4.97
N PHE A 62 5.86 4.83 3.71
CA PHE A 62 7.18 4.26 3.39
C PHE A 62 8.34 5.23 3.69
N ALA A 63 8.07 6.53 3.78
CA ALA A 63 9.06 7.51 4.18
C ALA A 63 9.23 7.64 5.70
N ALA A 64 8.19 7.31 6.48
CA ALA A 64 8.18 7.52 7.93
C ALA A 64 8.34 6.23 8.74
N MET A 65 7.84 5.09 8.26
CA MET A 65 7.92 3.83 8.99
C MET A 65 9.21 3.09 8.67
N THR A 66 10.04 2.87 9.68
CA THR A 66 11.33 2.18 9.55
C THR A 66 11.25 0.76 10.14
N PRO A 67 10.98 -0.28 9.33
CA PRO A 67 10.86 -1.67 9.81
C PRO A 67 12.11 -2.18 10.54
N MET A 68 13.30 -1.74 10.11
CA MET A 68 14.56 -2.13 10.74
C MET A 68 14.65 -1.62 12.18
N GLN A 69 14.14 -0.41 12.46
CA GLN A 69 14.13 0.15 13.79
C GLN A 69 13.16 -0.60 14.73
N LEU A 70 11.96 -0.96 14.20
CA LEU A 70 11.01 -1.78 14.96
C LEU A 70 11.61 -3.15 15.35
N TRP A 71 12.39 -3.73 14.46
CA TRP A 71 13.12 -4.96 14.76
C TRP A 71 14.21 -4.75 15.82
N GLU A 72 15.03 -3.70 15.68
CA GLU A 72 16.13 -3.41 16.59
C GLU A 72 15.65 -3.11 18.00
N ASP A 73 14.60 -2.27 18.11
CA ASP A 73 14.13 -1.79 19.42
C ASP A 73 13.19 -2.78 20.13
N TYR A 74 12.38 -3.54 19.37
CA TYR A 74 11.29 -4.34 19.94
C TYR A 74 11.24 -5.79 19.44
N GLY A 75 12.04 -6.17 18.44
CA GLY A 75 12.06 -7.51 17.88
C GLY A 75 10.87 -7.85 16.98
N TYR A 76 10.04 -6.88 16.59
CA TYR A 76 8.92 -7.11 15.69
C TYR A 76 9.35 -7.07 14.23
N THR A 77 9.00 -8.13 13.51
CA THR A 77 9.17 -8.15 12.05
C THR A 77 8.03 -7.38 11.38
N SER A 78 8.37 -6.46 10.49
CA SER A 78 7.39 -5.61 9.83
C SER A 78 7.72 -5.33 8.38
N TYR A 79 6.74 -4.86 7.62
CA TYR A 79 6.90 -4.41 6.24
C TYR A 79 6.03 -3.18 5.98
N ALA A 80 6.62 -2.14 5.38
CA ALA A 80 5.93 -0.92 4.95
C ALA A 80 5.54 -1.02 3.47
N ALA A 81 4.35 -1.55 3.19
CA ALA A 81 3.87 -1.74 1.84
C ALA A 81 3.12 -0.51 1.33
N GLY A 82 3.88 0.51 0.97
CA GLY A 82 3.39 1.78 0.46
C GLY A 82 3.82 2.06 -0.98
N GLU A 83 2.97 2.77 -1.72
CA GLU A 83 3.26 3.28 -3.06
C GLU A 83 2.95 4.77 -3.14
N SER A 84 3.67 5.50 -4.01
CA SER A 84 3.37 6.91 -4.24
C SER A 84 1.95 7.09 -4.76
N ASN A 85 1.16 7.96 -4.11
CA ASN A 85 -0.26 8.19 -4.41
C ASN A 85 -1.11 6.90 -4.35
N GLN A 86 -0.79 5.99 -3.44
CA GLN A 86 -1.58 4.77 -3.25
C GLN A 86 -3.03 5.11 -2.88
N MET A 87 -3.95 4.40 -3.50
CA MET A 87 -5.37 4.50 -3.22
C MET A 87 -5.77 3.42 -2.21
N ILE A 88 -6.76 3.68 -1.37
CA ILE A 88 -7.19 2.74 -0.33
C ILE A 88 -7.61 1.37 -0.87
N TYR A 89 -8.18 1.29 -2.07
CA TYR A 89 -8.51 0.00 -2.68
C TYR A 89 -7.26 -0.84 -2.99
N ARG A 90 -6.14 -0.22 -3.37
CA ARG A 90 -4.86 -0.91 -3.53
C ARG A 90 -4.36 -1.47 -2.20
N SER A 91 -4.48 -0.69 -1.11
CA SER A 91 -4.16 -1.17 0.26
C SER A 91 -5.00 -2.39 0.64
N TYR A 92 -6.29 -2.40 0.30
CA TYR A 92 -7.17 -3.54 0.53
C TYR A 92 -6.74 -4.79 -0.24
N PHE A 93 -6.49 -4.68 -1.56
CA PHE A 93 -6.07 -5.84 -2.37
C PHE A 93 -4.73 -6.39 -1.91
N LEU A 94 -3.78 -5.51 -1.59
CA LEU A 94 -2.48 -5.90 -1.08
C LEU A 94 -2.61 -6.67 0.26
N LEU A 95 -3.37 -6.13 1.21
CA LEU A 95 -3.65 -6.80 2.49
C LEU A 95 -4.34 -8.15 2.25
N LYS A 96 -5.39 -8.20 1.43
CA LYS A 96 -6.15 -9.41 1.12
C LYS A 96 -5.26 -10.52 0.54
N SER A 97 -4.35 -10.18 -0.39
CA SER A 97 -3.47 -11.16 -1.03
C SER A 97 -2.40 -11.74 -0.11
N LEU A 98 -2.05 -11.02 0.96
CA LEU A 98 -0.94 -11.37 1.84
C LEU A 98 -1.35 -11.97 3.18
N ILE A 99 -2.60 -11.77 3.58
CA ILE A 99 -3.09 -12.19 4.89
C ILE A 99 -2.95 -13.70 5.11
N ASP A 100 -3.25 -14.51 4.10
CA ASP A 100 -3.11 -15.98 4.16
C ASP A 100 -1.64 -16.43 4.16
N LYS A 101 -0.77 -15.62 3.57
CA LYS A 101 0.65 -15.93 3.47
C LYS A 101 1.41 -15.63 4.76
N HIS A 102 1.10 -14.52 5.43
CA HIS A 102 1.89 -14.02 6.55
C HIS A 102 1.17 -14.06 7.89
N LYS A 103 -0.17 -14.01 7.92
CA LYS A 103 -0.99 -14.00 9.14
C LYS A 103 -0.45 -13.01 10.19
N PRO A 104 -0.30 -11.72 9.84
CA PRO A 104 0.22 -10.73 10.76
C PRO A 104 -0.71 -10.59 11.98
N LYS A 105 -0.18 -10.14 13.10
CA LYS A 105 -0.96 -9.85 14.30
C LYS A 105 -1.53 -8.44 14.29
N LEU A 106 -0.84 -7.53 13.59
CA LEU A 106 -1.18 -6.12 13.50
C LEU A 106 -1.13 -5.67 12.05
N CYS A 107 -2.18 -5.01 11.60
CA CYS A 107 -2.19 -4.20 10.39
C CYS A 107 -2.17 -2.73 10.78
N ILE A 108 -1.26 -1.96 10.18
CA ILE A 108 -1.22 -0.51 10.30
C ILE A 108 -1.73 0.09 8.99
N LEU A 109 -2.77 0.92 9.06
CA LEU A 109 -3.27 1.68 7.91
C LEU A 109 -2.92 3.15 8.09
N GLU A 110 -2.10 3.68 7.19
CA GLU A 110 -1.86 5.12 7.08
C GLU A 110 -3.07 5.77 6.41
N THR A 111 -3.70 6.74 7.09
CA THR A 111 -5.07 7.15 6.81
C THR A 111 -5.21 8.20 5.71
N ASP A 112 -4.13 8.85 5.27
CA ASP A 112 -4.21 9.79 4.14
C ASP A 112 -4.74 9.12 2.86
N VAL A 113 -4.51 7.81 2.67
CA VAL A 113 -5.06 7.03 1.55
C VAL A 113 -6.60 7.03 1.50
N VAL A 114 -7.27 7.27 2.63
CA VAL A 114 -8.73 7.32 2.72
C VAL A 114 -9.30 8.57 2.04
N PHE A 115 -8.52 9.64 1.97
CA PHE A 115 -8.92 10.90 1.36
C PHE A 115 -8.39 11.08 -0.07
N GLN A 116 -7.58 10.13 -0.55
CA GLN A 116 -7.12 10.14 -1.94
C GLN A 116 -8.29 9.81 -2.88
N TYR A 117 -8.61 10.73 -3.78
CA TYR A 117 -9.70 10.59 -4.73
C TYR A 117 -9.31 11.17 -6.09
N ARG A 118 -9.63 10.46 -7.16
CA ARG A 118 -9.40 10.92 -8.55
C ARG A 118 -10.73 11.31 -9.19
N SER A 119 -11.51 10.33 -9.57
CA SER A 119 -12.90 10.44 -10.02
C SER A 119 -13.54 9.07 -9.88
N THR A 120 -14.85 9.02 -9.68
CA THR A 120 -15.58 7.74 -9.57
C THR A 120 -15.32 6.80 -10.74
N ALA A 121 -15.26 7.32 -11.97
CA ALA A 121 -15.01 6.50 -13.16
C ALA A 121 -13.57 5.95 -13.17
N SER A 122 -12.59 6.78 -12.82
CA SER A 122 -11.18 6.37 -12.75
C SER A 122 -10.94 5.35 -11.63
N ASP A 123 -11.54 5.57 -10.46
CA ASP A 123 -11.39 4.65 -9.33
C ASP A 123 -12.06 3.30 -9.64
N LEU A 124 -13.27 3.29 -10.23
CA LEU A 124 -13.92 2.05 -10.66
C LEU A 124 -13.10 1.29 -11.71
N GLN A 125 -12.51 1.99 -12.69
CA GLN A 125 -11.64 1.35 -13.67
C GLN A 125 -10.43 0.70 -13.01
N SER A 126 -9.79 1.40 -12.07
CA SER A 126 -8.63 0.87 -11.32
C SER A 126 -9.02 -0.34 -10.46
N ILE A 127 -10.15 -0.27 -9.75
CA ILE A 127 -10.67 -1.38 -8.93
C ILE A 127 -10.95 -2.60 -9.79
N ILE A 128 -11.59 -2.44 -10.95
CA ILE A 128 -11.85 -3.54 -11.89
C ILE A 128 -10.52 -4.13 -12.38
N SER A 129 -9.54 -3.27 -12.67
CA SER A 129 -8.20 -3.71 -13.07
C SER A 129 -7.55 -4.55 -11.98
N GLU A 130 -7.57 -4.12 -10.71
CA GLU A 130 -7.02 -4.88 -9.58
C GLU A 130 -7.69 -6.26 -9.45
N TYR A 131 -9.04 -6.32 -9.47
CA TYR A 131 -9.76 -7.59 -9.41
C TYR A 131 -9.43 -8.55 -10.55
N ILE A 132 -9.29 -8.02 -11.77
CA ILE A 132 -8.99 -8.86 -12.94
C ILE A 132 -7.52 -9.28 -12.92
N SER A 133 -6.62 -8.40 -12.51
CA SER A 133 -5.17 -8.66 -12.52
C SER A 133 -4.78 -9.73 -11.51
N GLU A 134 -5.49 -9.85 -10.39
CA GLU A 134 -5.28 -10.90 -9.39
C GLU A 134 -5.39 -12.31 -10.04
N ASP A 135 -6.40 -12.50 -10.91
CA ASP A 135 -6.66 -13.79 -11.56
C ASP A 135 -6.07 -13.89 -12.98
N PHE A 136 -5.80 -12.76 -13.63
CA PHE A 136 -5.42 -12.72 -15.03
C PHE A 136 -4.32 -11.68 -15.34
N PRO A 137 -3.06 -12.01 -15.12
CA PRO A 137 -1.90 -11.11 -15.27
C PRO A 137 -1.76 -10.44 -16.64
N LEU A 138 -2.42 -10.97 -17.67
CA LEU A 138 -2.39 -10.38 -19.02
C LEU A 138 -2.93 -8.95 -19.03
N PHE A 139 -3.93 -8.62 -18.19
CA PHE A 139 -4.50 -7.28 -18.14
C PHE A 139 -3.50 -6.26 -17.52
N GLU A 140 -2.77 -6.67 -16.53
CA GLU A 140 -1.79 -5.82 -15.86
C GLU A 140 -0.53 -5.65 -16.72
N TYR A 141 0.02 -6.77 -17.21
CA TYR A 141 1.33 -6.79 -17.88
C TYR A 141 1.26 -6.80 -19.41
N HIS A 142 0.09 -6.57 -20.02
CA HIS A 142 -0.06 -6.61 -21.49
C HIS A 142 0.95 -5.73 -22.22
N ASN A 143 1.32 -4.57 -21.71
CA ASN A 143 2.28 -3.66 -22.35
C ASN A 143 3.71 -4.21 -22.42
N ARG A 144 4.04 -5.27 -21.65
CA ARG A 144 5.36 -5.89 -21.69
C ARG A 144 5.70 -6.56 -23.01
N TRP A 145 4.70 -6.88 -23.84
CA TRP A 145 4.95 -7.46 -25.17
C TRP A 145 5.97 -6.66 -26.00
N LYS A 146 6.11 -5.34 -25.73
CA LYS A 146 7.07 -4.44 -26.40
C LYS A 146 8.52 -4.61 -25.92
N LYS A 147 8.73 -5.30 -24.82
CA LYS A 147 10.04 -5.43 -24.14
C LYS A 147 10.38 -6.88 -23.79
N LEU A 148 9.73 -7.84 -24.44
CA LEU A 148 9.98 -9.26 -24.19
C LEU A 148 11.40 -9.64 -24.58
N THR A 149 11.99 -10.51 -23.78
CA THR A 149 13.32 -11.10 -23.96
C THR A 149 13.21 -12.62 -24.01
N GLU A 150 14.28 -13.33 -24.35
CA GLU A 150 14.31 -14.80 -24.33
C GLU A 150 13.97 -15.35 -22.93
N ARG A 151 14.34 -14.66 -21.86
CA ARG A 151 14.05 -15.05 -20.48
C ARG A 151 12.56 -15.13 -20.19
N ASP A 152 11.73 -14.30 -20.83
CA ASP A 152 10.28 -14.30 -20.62
C ASP A 152 9.61 -15.61 -21.07
N PHE A 153 10.27 -16.37 -21.95
CA PHE A 153 9.79 -17.64 -22.44
C PHE A 153 10.38 -18.85 -21.70
N THR A 154 11.55 -18.70 -21.09
CA THR A 154 12.34 -19.81 -20.55
C THR A 154 12.42 -19.84 -19.03
N THR A 155 12.11 -18.72 -18.35
CA THR A 155 12.23 -18.59 -16.90
C THR A 155 10.89 -18.72 -16.21
N VAL A 156 10.83 -19.46 -15.11
CA VAL A 156 9.66 -19.53 -14.24
C VAL A 156 9.58 -18.24 -13.40
N PRO A 157 8.40 -17.62 -13.31
CA PRO A 157 8.21 -16.44 -12.46
C PRO A 157 8.61 -16.72 -11.00
N SER A 158 9.37 -15.83 -10.39
CA SER A 158 9.74 -15.93 -8.99
C SER A 158 9.91 -14.54 -8.37
N HIS A 159 9.33 -14.34 -7.19
CA HIS A 159 9.59 -13.19 -6.32
C HIS A 159 10.59 -13.65 -5.26
N ASN A 160 11.87 -13.59 -5.58
CA ASN A 160 12.94 -14.16 -4.76
C ASN A 160 13.99 -13.13 -4.32
N ARG A 161 13.74 -11.86 -4.55
CA ARG A 161 14.60 -10.76 -4.09
C ARG A 161 13.84 -9.96 -3.03
N PRO A 162 14.05 -10.25 -1.74
CA PRO A 162 13.42 -9.49 -0.68
C PRO A 162 13.96 -8.06 -0.68
N ASN A 163 13.10 -7.10 -0.38
CA ASN A 163 13.50 -5.72 -0.16
C ASN A 163 14.29 -5.63 1.15
N VAL A 164 15.52 -5.14 1.08
CA VAL A 164 16.44 -5.06 2.25
C VAL A 164 15.90 -4.13 3.32
N LEU A 165 15.26 -3.03 2.92
CA LEU A 165 14.69 -2.03 3.82
C LEU A 165 13.22 -2.32 4.16
N LYS A 166 12.68 -3.48 3.71
CA LYS A 166 11.30 -3.89 4.01
C LYS A 166 10.25 -2.85 3.63
N GLY A 167 10.43 -2.26 2.44
CA GLY A 167 9.54 -1.24 1.89
C GLY A 167 9.79 0.18 2.38
N TYR A 168 10.71 0.39 3.31
CA TYR A 168 11.13 1.74 3.72
C TYR A 168 11.99 2.38 2.64
N GLU A 169 11.72 3.63 2.30
CA GLU A 169 12.52 4.44 1.39
C GLU A 169 13.44 5.37 2.18
N TYR A 170 14.76 5.12 2.07
CA TYR A 170 15.75 5.98 2.70
C TYR A 170 15.98 7.26 1.87
N ILE A 171 15.52 8.40 2.38
CA ILE A 171 15.60 9.70 1.71
C ILE A 171 16.63 10.58 2.41
N THR A 172 17.56 11.15 1.66
CA THR A 172 18.73 11.89 2.19
C THR A 172 18.62 13.40 2.08
N TYR A 173 17.57 13.91 1.44
CA TYR A 173 17.35 15.35 1.32
C TYR A 173 16.23 15.82 2.24
N SER A 174 16.31 17.03 2.71
CA SER A 174 15.23 17.71 3.43
C SER A 174 14.79 18.97 2.69
N ASN A 175 13.53 19.32 2.86
CA ASN A 175 12.95 20.55 2.31
C ASN A 175 12.16 21.26 3.44
N PRO A 176 12.73 22.28 4.09
CA PRO A 176 12.14 22.90 5.26
C PRO A 176 10.69 23.36 5.00
N TYR A 177 9.81 23.05 5.94
CA TYR A 177 8.46 23.59 5.93
C TYR A 177 8.45 24.96 6.59
N THR A 178 8.11 25.98 5.82
CA THR A 178 8.03 27.38 6.28
C THR A 178 6.59 27.89 6.37
N GLY A 179 5.62 27.00 6.24
CA GLY A 179 4.18 27.33 6.41
C GLY A 179 3.81 27.59 7.86
N GLY A 180 2.61 28.12 8.08
CA GLY A 180 2.02 28.30 9.40
C GLY A 180 1.43 26.99 9.95
N GLU A 181 0.69 27.12 11.07
CA GLU A 181 -0.08 26.00 11.61
C GLU A 181 -1.13 25.52 10.61
N TYR A 182 -1.11 24.23 10.29
CA TYR A 182 -2.06 23.60 9.36
C TYR A 182 -3.13 22.77 10.08
N MET A 183 -2.87 22.38 11.34
CA MET A 183 -3.82 21.66 12.21
C MET A 183 -4.61 22.65 13.04
N ASN A 184 -5.44 23.47 12.36
CA ASN A 184 -6.31 24.42 13.05
C ASN A 184 -7.52 23.69 13.62
N GLU A 185 -7.69 23.71 14.93
CA GLU A 185 -8.81 23.06 15.61
C GLU A 185 -10.17 23.51 15.06
N THR A 186 -11.03 22.54 14.79
CA THR A 186 -12.41 22.76 14.31
C THR A 186 -13.28 21.59 14.70
N GLU A 187 -14.59 21.83 14.78
CA GLU A 187 -15.60 20.76 14.93
C GLU A 187 -16.09 20.21 13.58
N ASN A 188 -15.62 20.78 12.47
CA ASN A 188 -15.99 20.29 11.14
C ASN A 188 -15.39 18.91 10.89
N ILE A 189 -16.11 18.11 10.10
CA ILE A 189 -15.71 16.74 9.73
C ILE A 189 -15.67 16.65 8.21
N GLU A 190 -14.56 16.21 7.66
CA GLU A 190 -14.45 15.93 6.23
C GLU A 190 -15.20 14.64 5.89
N SER A 191 -16.02 14.69 4.85
CA SER A 191 -16.81 13.53 4.44
C SER A 191 -15.99 12.58 3.58
N PHE A 192 -16.08 11.28 3.85
CA PHE A 192 -15.50 10.25 2.98
C PHE A 192 -16.23 10.17 1.64
N HIS A 193 -15.48 10.02 0.55
CA HIS A 193 -16.07 9.58 -0.69
C HIS A 193 -16.56 8.12 -0.57
N LYS A 194 -17.64 7.79 -1.27
CA LYS A 194 -18.31 6.49 -1.12
C LYS A 194 -17.42 5.28 -1.38
N ILE A 195 -16.56 5.37 -2.39
CA ILE A 195 -15.63 4.28 -2.74
C ILE A 195 -14.58 4.12 -1.64
N GLN A 196 -14.03 5.22 -1.15
CA GLN A 196 -13.01 5.22 -0.10
C GLN A 196 -13.56 4.68 1.21
N LYS A 197 -14.75 5.13 1.61
CA LYS A 197 -15.44 4.59 2.80
C LYS A 197 -15.70 3.09 2.68
N PHE A 198 -16.17 2.64 1.50
CA PHE A 198 -16.41 1.22 1.24
C PHE A 198 -15.15 0.38 1.44
N PHE A 199 -13.98 0.83 0.95
CA PHE A 199 -12.74 0.08 1.12
C PHE A 199 -12.15 0.21 2.52
N LEU A 200 -12.35 1.31 3.22
CA LEU A 200 -12.02 1.43 4.65
C LEU A 200 -12.79 0.41 5.48
N ASP A 201 -14.11 0.29 5.23
CA ASP A 201 -14.95 -0.72 5.86
C ASP A 201 -14.49 -2.14 5.53
N LYS A 202 -14.09 -2.39 4.26
CA LYS A 202 -13.58 -3.69 3.83
C LYS A 202 -12.24 -4.06 4.47
N ILE A 203 -11.34 -3.13 4.70
CA ILE A 203 -10.09 -3.37 5.43
C ILE A 203 -10.40 -3.70 6.89
N THR A 204 -11.28 -2.94 7.52
CA THR A 204 -11.72 -3.16 8.91
C THR A 204 -12.35 -4.55 9.08
N GLU A 205 -13.29 -4.90 8.19
CA GLU A 205 -13.94 -6.22 8.17
C GLU A 205 -12.91 -7.35 7.96
N LEU A 206 -12.02 -7.20 6.99
CA LEU A 206 -10.99 -8.19 6.66
C LEU A 206 -10.04 -8.46 7.83
N CYS A 207 -9.59 -7.41 8.52
CA CYS A 207 -8.76 -7.55 9.71
C CYS A 207 -9.51 -8.28 10.83
N LYS A 208 -10.77 -7.89 11.08
CA LYS A 208 -11.62 -8.51 12.10
C LYS A 208 -11.90 -9.98 11.81
N GLU A 209 -12.19 -10.38 10.58
CA GLU A 209 -12.46 -11.75 10.16
C GLU A 209 -11.24 -12.67 10.31
N ASN A 210 -10.02 -12.10 10.34
CA ASN A 210 -8.78 -12.84 10.43
C ASN A 210 -8.05 -12.67 11.77
N ASP A 211 -8.73 -12.13 12.79
CA ASP A 211 -8.16 -11.88 14.13
C ASP A 211 -6.90 -11.01 14.09
N ILE A 212 -6.85 -10.03 13.18
CA ILE A 212 -5.77 -9.05 13.05
C ILE A 212 -6.20 -7.76 13.71
N GLU A 213 -5.38 -7.23 14.62
CA GLU A 213 -5.61 -5.89 15.17
C GLU A 213 -5.37 -4.84 14.08
N LEU A 214 -6.31 -3.91 13.89
CA LEU A 214 -6.14 -2.78 12.97
C LEU A 214 -5.81 -1.51 13.75
N LEU A 215 -4.67 -0.91 13.46
CA LEU A 215 -4.25 0.39 13.95
C LEU A 215 -4.31 1.41 12.83
N LEU A 216 -5.05 2.48 13.03
CA LEU A 216 -5.07 3.63 12.14
C LEU A 216 -3.98 4.62 12.58
N ILE A 217 -3.18 5.09 11.65
CA ILE A 217 -2.19 6.14 11.92
C ILE A 217 -2.28 7.23 10.86
N ASP A 218 -1.89 8.44 11.21
CA ASP A 218 -1.60 9.47 10.21
C ASP A 218 -0.24 10.11 10.49
N VAL A 219 0.59 10.11 9.44
CA VAL A 219 1.95 10.67 9.48
C VAL A 219 1.87 12.17 9.26
N PRO A 220 2.64 13.01 9.97
CA PRO A 220 2.60 14.45 9.80
C PRO A 220 2.79 14.90 8.35
N SER A 221 1.79 15.61 7.83
CA SER A 221 1.74 16.06 6.45
C SER A 221 1.01 17.39 6.31
N SER A 222 1.76 18.47 6.21
CA SER A 222 1.22 19.82 6.15
C SER A 222 0.42 20.16 4.89
N LYS A 223 0.44 19.30 3.88
CA LYS A 223 -0.29 19.48 2.61
C LYS A 223 -1.52 18.63 2.46
N SER A 224 -1.44 17.40 2.93
CA SER A 224 -2.49 16.42 2.69
C SER A 224 -3.41 16.23 3.89
N TRP A 225 -3.02 16.72 5.07
CA TRP A 225 -3.77 16.52 6.30
C TRP A 225 -4.38 17.80 6.86
N SER A 226 -5.50 17.66 7.58
CA SER A 226 -6.21 18.74 8.24
C SER A 226 -6.94 18.24 9.48
N TYR A 227 -7.41 19.17 10.33
CA TYR A 227 -8.17 18.81 11.53
C TYR A 227 -9.54 18.19 11.19
N GLU A 228 -10.17 18.58 10.08
CA GLU A 228 -11.42 17.98 9.59
C GLU A 228 -11.23 16.50 9.22
N LYS A 229 -10.09 16.13 8.64
CA LYS A 229 -9.71 14.74 8.33
C LYS A 229 -9.44 13.95 9.60
N HIS A 230 -8.72 14.56 10.55
CA HIS A 230 -8.52 13.99 11.88
C HIS A 230 -9.87 13.62 12.52
N ASN A 231 -10.81 14.57 12.60
CA ASN A 231 -12.11 14.33 13.16
C ASN A 231 -12.86 13.18 12.46
N ALA A 232 -12.80 13.13 11.13
CA ALA A 232 -13.45 12.06 10.36
C ALA A 232 -12.90 10.67 10.68
N ILE A 233 -11.58 10.54 10.81
CA ILE A 233 -10.94 9.26 11.14
C ILE A 233 -11.13 8.92 12.62
N GLN A 234 -11.11 9.90 13.51
CA GLN A 234 -11.36 9.69 14.94
C GLN A 234 -12.78 9.17 15.17
N ASP A 235 -13.78 9.82 14.56
CA ASP A 235 -15.17 9.35 14.63
C ASP A 235 -15.32 7.92 14.09
N TYR A 236 -14.70 7.64 12.94
CA TYR A 236 -14.70 6.30 12.38
C TYR A 236 -14.06 5.27 13.32
N ALA A 237 -12.93 5.61 13.92
CA ALA A 237 -12.23 4.75 14.87
C ALA A 237 -13.08 4.46 16.09
N ASP A 238 -13.72 5.48 16.67
CA ASP A 238 -14.60 5.36 17.84
C ASP A 238 -15.82 4.49 17.54
N GLU A 239 -16.47 4.70 16.38
CA GLU A 239 -17.62 3.89 15.93
C GLU A 239 -17.28 2.40 15.75
N ASN A 240 -16.04 2.09 15.34
CA ASN A 240 -15.61 0.73 15.03
C ASN A 240 -14.75 0.09 16.15
N GLY A 241 -14.49 0.82 17.25
CA GLY A 241 -13.66 0.35 18.37
C GLY A 241 -12.19 0.16 17.99
N LEU A 242 -11.69 0.97 17.05
CA LEU A 242 -10.31 0.95 16.58
C LEU A 242 -9.45 1.96 17.34
N LYS A 243 -8.13 1.73 17.35
CA LYS A 243 -7.17 2.74 17.81
C LYS A 243 -6.76 3.63 16.64
N PHE A 244 -6.71 4.93 16.90
CA PHE A 244 -6.16 5.91 15.97
C PHE A 244 -5.08 6.73 16.63
N ILE A 245 -3.94 6.90 15.97
CA ILE A 245 -2.83 7.75 16.39
C ILE A 245 -2.54 8.76 15.28
N ASP A 246 -2.85 10.02 15.56
CA ASP A 246 -2.55 11.11 14.64
C ASP A 246 -1.29 11.84 15.11
N PHE A 247 -0.19 11.63 14.38
CA PHE A 247 1.09 12.27 14.67
C PHE A 247 1.12 13.76 14.29
N ASN A 248 0.08 14.29 13.66
CA ASN A 248 -0.09 15.73 13.40
C ASN A 248 -0.60 16.47 14.65
N ILE A 249 -1.28 15.76 15.55
CA ILE A 249 -1.71 16.30 16.85
C ILE A 249 -0.55 16.17 17.82
N ASN A 250 -0.27 17.23 18.59
CA ASN A 250 0.85 17.25 19.55
C ASN A 250 2.21 16.92 18.94
N LYS A 251 2.43 17.33 17.68
CA LYS A 251 3.67 17.09 16.91
C LYS A 251 4.96 17.43 17.67
N ASP A 252 4.92 18.41 18.59
CA ASP A 252 6.06 18.79 19.43
C ASP A 252 6.48 17.68 20.40
N SER A 253 5.54 16.82 20.82
CA SER A 253 5.83 15.68 21.71
C SER A 253 6.60 14.56 21.00
N PHE A 254 6.56 14.52 19.66
CA PHE A 254 7.29 13.54 18.84
C PHE A 254 8.67 14.04 18.41
N GLY A 255 9.04 15.29 18.77
CA GLY A 255 10.35 15.87 18.51
C GLY A 255 10.63 16.14 17.02
N ILE A 256 9.59 16.44 16.25
CA ILE A 256 9.69 16.75 14.83
C ILE A 256 10.27 18.16 14.63
N ASP A 257 11.40 18.27 13.95
CA ASP A 257 11.96 19.56 13.51
C ASP A 257 11.57 19.84 12.05
N TRP A 258 10.63 20.77 11.87
CA TRP A 258 10.14 21.16 10.55
C TRP A 258 11.19 21.80 9.62
N ASN A 259 12.38 22.13 10.14
CA ASN A 259 13.48 22.65 9.33
C ASN A 259 14.36 21.53 8.75
N THR A 260 14.45 20.39 9.43
CA THR A 260 15.38 19.32 9.07
C THR A 260 14.68 18.01 8.70
N ASP A 261 13.49 17.78 9.24
CA ASP A 261 12.83 16.48 9.16
C ASP A 261 11.81 16.38 8.02
N THR A 262 11.56 17.44 7.28
CA THR A 262 10.64 17.44 6.15
C THR A 262 11.33 17.10 4.84
N LEU A 263 10.82 16.11 4.11
CA LEU A 263 11.37 15.64 2.82
C LEU A 263 10.85 16.43 1.62
N SER A 264 9.61 16.83 1.73
CA SER A 264 8.93 17.68 0.77
C SER A 264 7.86 18.43 1.56
N LEU A 265 7.09 19.25 0.87
CA LEU A 265 5.89 19.81 1.51
C LEU A 265 4.85 18.72 1.94
N ILE A 266 5.17 17.43 1.78
CA ILE A 266 4.25 16.30 1.96
C ILE A 266 4.81 15.22 2.92
N HIS A 267 6.15 15.11 3.11
CA HIS A 267 6.75 14.00 3.82
C HIS A 267 7.72 14.47 4.90
N ILE A 268 7.88 13.65 5.93
CA ILE A 268 8.84 13.84 7.01
C ILE A 268 10.05 12.92 6.80
N SER A 269 11.25 13.42 7.08
CA SER A 269 12.49 12.67 6.94
C SER A 269 12.85 11.88 8.19
N GLU A 270 13.82 10.99 8.04
CA GLU A 270 14.23 10.00 9.00
C GLU A 270 14.64 10.43 10.43
N PRO A 271 15.07 11.65 10.76
CA PRO A 271 15.37 11.93 12.18
C PRO A 271 14.16 11.81 13.09
N THR A 272 12.96 11.93 12.53
CA THR A 272 11.71 11.76 13.28
C THR A 272 11.26 10.31 13.19
N ARG A 273 12.06 9.42 13.71
CA ARG A 273 11.69 8.02 13.83
C ARG A 273 10.41 7.93 14.64
N LEU A 274 9.42 7.18 14.12
CA LEU A 274 8.26 6.76 14.90
C LEU A 274 8.73 5.90 16.09
N ARG A 275 9.36 6.54 17.08
CA ARG A 275 9.84 5.90 18.33
C ARG A 275 8.72 5.53 19.28
N CYS A 276 7.48 5.83 18.91
CA CYS A 276 6.32 5.77 19.79
C CYS A 276 5.26 4.74 19.38
N ILE A 277 5.55 3.84 18.42
CA ILE A 277 4.64 2.73 18.11
C ILE A 277 5.04 1.48 18.88
#